data_12d303546c01a0c8dd5ade76d6fcc932
#
_entry.id   12d303546c01a0c8dd5ade76d6fcc932
#
_cell.length_a   1.000
_cell.length_b   1.000
_cell.length_c   1.000
_cell.angle_alpha   90.00
_cell.angle_beta   90.00
_cell.angle_gamma   90.00
#
_symmetry.space_group_name_H-M   'P 1'
#
loop_
_entity.id
_entity.type
_entity.pdbx_description
1 polymer ?
#
loop_
_entity_poly.entity_id
_entity_poly.type
_entity_poly.pdbx_seq_one_letter_code
_entity_poly.pdbx_strand_id
1 'polypeptide(L)'
;MSKRPNVVVLMSDQQRLDTVSCYGLNDICKTPHIDALAARGVRFDAAFTPTAICSPARASFYTGLYPHKHGVTANGLCLDEGVRGINHYLAEAGY
;
A
#
# COMPACT_ATOMS: atom_id res chain seq x y z
N MET A 1 9.17 -23.91 -16.70
CA MET A 1 8.96 -22.45 -16.58
C MET A 1 8.29 -22.17 -15.26
N SER A 2 8.91 -21.41 -14.39
CA SER A 2 8.28 -20.94 -13.15
C SER A 2 7.05 -20.10 -13.53
N LYS A 3 5.85 -20.52 -13.10
CA LYS A 3 4.64 -19.71 -13.28
C LYS A 3 4.83 -18.43 -12.44
N ARG A 4 4.77 -17.27 -13.09
CA ARG A 4 4.75 -15.98 -12.38
C ARG A 4 3.50 -15.93 -11.49
N PRO A 5 3.62 -15.59 -10.22
CA PRO A 5 2.47 -15.47 -9.35
C PRO A 5 1.63 -14.24 -9.74
N ASN A 6 0.33 -14.33 -9.59
CA ASN A 6 -0.52 -13.15 -9.66
C ASN A 6 -0.25 -12.25 -8.45
N VAL A 7 -0.16 -10.95 -8.68
CA VAL A 7 0.02 -9.95 -7.62
C VAL A 7 -1.24 -9.10 -7.52
N VAL A 8 -1.88 -9.12 -6.35
CA VAL A 8 -3.06 -8.31 -6.07
C VAL A 8 -2.74 -7.39 -4.90
N VAL A 9 -2.88 -6.08 -5.12
CA VAL A 9 -2.73 -5.06 -4.08
C VAL A 9 -4.11 -4.55 -3.69
N LEU A 10 -4.48 -4.72 -2.42
CA LEU A 10 -5.70 -4.20 -1.84
C LEU A 10 -5.32 -3.07 -0.89
N MET A 11 -5.81 -1.87 -1.16
CA MET A 11 -5.55 -0.69 -0.35
C MET A 11 -6.87 -0.06 0.10
N SER A 12 -7.08 0.00 1.40
CA SER A 12 -8.17 0.77 1.99
C SER A 12 -7.80 2.26 2.05
N ASP A 13 -8.81 3.12 2.02
CA ASP A 13 -8.64 4.54 2.27
C ASP A 13 -8.86 4.86 3.75
N GLN A 14 -7.99 5.67 4.33
CA GLN A 14 -8.14 6.26 5.67
C GLN A 14 -8.38 5.24 6.80
N GLN A 15 -7.99 3.99 6.63
CA GLN A 15 -8.17 2.96 7.64
C GLN A 15 -7.15 3.12 8.76
N ARG A 16 -7.62 3.18 9.99
CA ARG A 16 -6.78 3.20 11.20
C ARG A 16 -6.39 1.78 11.58
N LEU A 17 -5.21 1.62 12.15
CA LEU A 17 -4.68 0.33 12.62
C LEU A 17 -5.61 -0.34 13.64
N ASP A 18 -6.18 0.45 14.56
CA ASP A 18 -7.07 -0.04 15.62
C ASP A 18 -8.44 -0.49 15.11
N THR A 19 -8.78 -0.27 13.84
CA THR A 19 -10.01 -0.78 13.22
C THR A 19 -9.83 -2.15 12.57
N VAL A 20 -8.63 -2.71 12.59
CA VAL A 20 -8.33 -4.05 12.07
C VAL A 20 -8.18 -5.02 13.23
N SER A 21 -9.14 -5.95 13.37
CA SER A 21 -9.28 -6.75 14.59
C SER A 21 -8.11 -7.68 14.90
N CYS A 22 -7.34 -8.12 13.91
CA CYS A 22 -6.16 -8.98 14.16
C CYS A 22 -5.03 -8.28 14.92
N TYR A 23 -5.05 -6.95 15.07
CA TYR A 23 -4.10 -6.23 15.92
C TYR A 23 -4.52 -6.18 17.40
N GLY A 24 -5.77 -6.50 17.71
CA GLY A 24 -6.26 -6.58 19.11
C GLY A 24 -6.29 -5.23 19.85
N LEU A 25 -6.36 -4.11 19.14
CA LEU A 25 -6.32 -2.76 19.72
C LEU A 25 -7.70 -2.23 20.13
N ASN A 26 -8.78 -2.79 19.63
CA ASN A 26 -10.15 -2.55 20.09
C ASN A 26 -11.06 -3.75 19.81
N ASP A 27 -12.19 -3.81 20.52
CA ASP A 27 -13.16 -4.89 20.40
C ASP A 27 -14.40 -4.55 19.56
N ILE A 28 -14.47 -3.33 19.04
CA ILE A 28 -15.65 -2.81 18.34
C ILE A 28 -15.65 -3.26 16.88
N CYS A 29 -14.53 -3.05 16.19
CA CYS A 29 -14.40 -3.39 14.78
C CYS A 29 -14.08 -4.87 14.61
N LYS A 30 -14.77 -5.53 13.68
CA LYS A 30 -14.52 -6.93 13.33
C LYS A 30 -14.18 -7.03 11.84
N THR A 31 -12.99 -7.55 11.55
CA THR A 31 -12.46 -7.70 10.19
C THR A 31 -12.08 -9.15 9.89
N PRO A 32 -13.05 -10.10 9.93
CA PRO A 32 -12.76 -11.54 9.91
C PRO A 32 -12.01 -12.00 8.65
N HIS A 33 -12.24 -11.37 7.51
CA HIS A 33 -11.56 -11.72 6.26
C HIS A 33 -10.12 -11.21 6.23
N ILE A 34 -9.85 -10.03 6.76
CA ILE A 34 -8.49 -9.49 6.92
C ILE A 34 -7.73 -10.33 7.94
N ASP A 35 -8.37 -10.69 9.05
CA ASP A 35 -7.78 -11.52 10.10
C ASP A 35 -7.42 -12.92 9.58
N ALA A 36 -8.30 -13.52 8.76
CA ALA A 36 -8.03 -14.79 8.11
C ALA A 36 -6.86 -14.70 7.10
N LEU A 37 -6.71 -13.57 6.42
CA LEU A 37 -5.57 -13.33 5.54
C LEU A 37 -4.28 -13.17 6.35
N ALA A 38 -4.30 -12.40 7.43
CA ALA A 38 -3.18 -12.22 8.34
C ALA A 38 -2.71 -13.55 8.96
N ALA A 39 -3.65 -14.41 9.34
CA ALA A 39 -3.35 -15.73 9.92
C ALA A 39 -2.66 -16.70 8.95
N ARG A 40 -2.83 -16.51 7.64
CA ARG A 40 -2.23 -17.35 6.59
C ARG A 40 -1.00 -16.73 5.93
N GLY A 41 -0.75 -15.46 6.19
CA GLY A 41 0.32 -14.69 5.59
C GLY A 41 1.26 -14.09 6.62
N VAL A 42 1.76 -12.91 6.31
CA VAL A 42 2.64 -12.12 7.18
C VAL A 42 1.92 -10.82 7.55
N ARG A 43 1.84 -10.54 8.85
CA ARG A 43 1.35 -9.26 9.38
C ARG A 43 2.55 -8.41 9.80
N PHE A 44 2.57 -7.17 9.35
CA PHE A 44 3.57 -6.20 9.73
C PHE A 44 3.04 -5.33 10.87
N ASP A 45 3.64 -5.43 12.05
CA ASP A 45 3.20 -4.68 13.23
C ASP A 45 3.77 -3.24 13.27
N ALA A 46 4.82 -2.98 12.50
CA ALA A 46 5.51 -1.70 12.43
C ALA A 46 5.80 -1.28 10.98
N ALA A 47 4.73 -1.15 10.18
CA ALA A 47 4.82 -0.59 8.83
C ALA A 47 4.45 0.89 8.83
N PHE A 48 5.28 1.74 8.22
CA PHE A 48 5.12 3.19 8.23
C PHE A 48 5.01 3.73 6.81
N THR A 49 4.20 4.77 6.66
CA THR A 49 4.15 5.58 5.44
C THR A 49 5.00 6.85 5.61
N PRO A 50 5.65 7.36 4.56
CA PRO A 50 6.44 8.59 4.65
C PRO A 50 5.60 9.85 4.84
N THR A 51 4.27 9.76 4.68
CA THR A 51 3.33 10.88 4.84
C THR A 51 1.94 10.34 5.17
N ALA A 52 1.17 11.12 5.93
CA ALA A 52 -0.21 10.79 6.31
C ALA A 52 -1.26 11.27 5.30
N ILE A 53 -0.84 11.94 4.21
CA ILE A 53 -1.77 12.51 3.20
C ILE A 53 -1.97 11.50 2.06
N CYS A 54 -3.21 11.34 1.60
CA CYS A 54 -3.65 10.30 0.68
C CYS A 54 -2.83 10.22 -0.62
N SER A 55 -2.84 11.28 -1.44
CA SER A 55 -2.14 11.26 -2.74
C SER A 55 -0.63 11.11 -2.62
N PRO A 56 0.07 11.83 -1.72
CA PRO A 56 1.49 11.63 -1.46
C PRO A 56 1.84 10.20 -0.99
N ALA A 57 1.05 9.63 -0.05
CA ALA A 57 1.28 8.27 0.45
C ALA A 57 1.11 7.23 -0.66
N ARG A 58 0.06 7.37 -1.48
CA ARG A 58 -0.19 6.49 -2.63
C ARG A 58 0.91 6.62 -3.69
N ALA A 59 1.35 7.84 -3.99
CA ALA A 59 2.47 8.07 -4.90
C ALA A 59 3.76 7.43 -4.38
N SER A 60 4.06 7.55 -3.09
CA SER A 60 5.20 6.88 -2.46
C SER A 60 5.10 5.36 -2.55
N PHE A 61 3.93 4.80 -2.25
CA PHE A 61 3.69 3.36 -2.40
C PHE A 61 3.90 2.89 -3.85
N TYR A 62 3.40 3.65 -4.81
CA TYR A 62 3.44 3.30 -6.23
C TYR A 62 4.82 3.41 -6.86
N THR A 63 5.63 4.37 -6.41
CA THR A 63 6.94 4.69 -6.99
C THR A 63 8.12 4.17 -6.17
N GLY A 64 7.93 3.87 -4.89
CA GLY A 64 9.00 3.56 -3.95
C GLY A 64 9.83 4.79 -3.56
N LEU A 65 9.36 6.00 -3.87
CA LEU A 65 10.07 7.26 -3.62
C LEU A 65 9.43 8.05 -2.47
N TYR A 66 10.21 8.90 -1.82
CA TYR A 66 9.69 9.88 -0.87
C TYR A 66 8.99 11.05 -1.56
N PRO A 67 8.05 11.77 -0.90
CA PRO A 67 7.31 12.88 -1.50
C PRO A 67 8.18 13.96 -2.15
N HIS A 68 9.30 14.32 -1.57
CA HIS A 68 10.23 15.30 -2.13
C HIS A 68 10.95 14.80 -3.41
N LYS A 69 10.91 13.50 -3.67
CA LYS A 69 11.51 12.91 -4.89
C LYS A 69 10.49 12.70 -6.00
N HIS A 70 9.26 12.28 -5.68
CA HIS A 70 8.24 12.07 -6.69
C HIS A 70 7.36 13.31 -6.95
N GLY A 71 7.53 14.40 -6.18
CA GLY A 71 6.90 15.69 -6.40
C GLY A 71 5.44 15.82 -5.93
N VAL A 72 4.76 14.72 -5.61
CA VAL A 72 3.38 14.75 -5.10
C VAL A 72 3.44 15.00 -3.60
N THR A 73 3.33 16.28 -3.21
CA THR A 73 3.43 16.70 -1.80
C THR A 73 2.09 17.06 -1.16
N ALA A 74 1.02 17.13 -1.95
CA ALA A 74 -0.33 17.45 -1.52
C ALA A 74 -1.37 16.69 -2.36
N ASN A 75 -2.62 16.63 -1.87
CA ASN A 75 -3.74 16.14 -2.66
C ASN A 75 -4.00 17.08 -3.85
N GLY A 76 -4.40 16.50 -4.98
CA GLY A 76 -4.64 17.24 -6.22
C GLY A 76 -3.41 17.40 -7.11
N LEU A 77 -2.22 17.02 -6.64
CA LEU A 77 -1.02 16.93 -7.49
C LEU A 77 -0.94 15.55 -8.15
N CYS A 78 -0.39 15.51 -9.35
CA CYS A 78 -0.15 14.28 -10.11
C CYS A 78 1.34 13.97 -10.17
N LEU A 79 1.66 12.70 -10.42
CA LEU A 79 3.02 12.30 -10.74
C LEU A 79 3.41 12.88 -12.12
N ASP A 80 4.65 13.33 -12.24
CA ASP A 80 5.22 13.69 -13.53
C ASP A 80 5.31 12.45 -14.44
N GLU A 81 5.14 12.65 -15.74
CA GLU A 81 5.15 11.57 -16.74
C GLU A 81 6.44 10.74 -16.73
N GLY A 82 7.56 11.34 -16.34
CA GLY A 82 8.87 10.68 -16.25
C GLY A 82 9.04 9.81 -14.99
N VAL A 83 8.15 9.89 -14.01
CA VAL A 83 8.26 9.13 -12.77
C VAL A 83 7.72 7.72 -12.96
N ARG A 84 8.60 6.74 -12.81
CA ARG A 84 8.24 5.32 -12.96
C ARG A 84 7.62 4.77 -11.67
N GLY A 85 6.53 4.05 -11.82
CA GLY A 85 5.89 3.31 -10.74
C GLY A 85 6.00 1.79 -10.94
N ILE A 86 5.52 1.04 -9.96
CA ILE A 86 5.57 -0.43 -9.94
C ILE A 86 4.98 -1.10 -11.20
N ASN A 87 3.96 -0.48 -11.83
CA ASN A 87 3.36 -0.95 -13.07
C ASN A 87 4.37 -1.04 -14.22
N HIS A 88 5.29 -0.08 -14.33
CA HIS A 88 6.32 -0.07 -15.37
C HIS A 88 7.29 -1.23 -15.19
N TYR A 89 7.73 -1.47 -13.96
CA TYR A 89 8.64 -2.58 -13.64
C TYR A 89 7.97 -3.94 -13.82
N LEU A 90 6.70 -4.07 -13.44
CA LEU A 90 5.93 -5.29 -13.65
C LEU A 90 5.72 -5.58 -15.14
N ALA A 91 5.39 -4.56 -15.94
CA ALA A 91 5.25 -4.69 -17.38
C ALA A 91 6.55 -5.16 -18.06
N GLU A 92 7.71 -4.58 -17.67
CA GLU A 92 9.04 -5.02 -18.15
C GLU A 92 9.36 -6.46 -17.72
N ALA A 93 8.88 -6.88 -16.56
CA ALA A 93 8.99 -8.26 -16.10
C ALA A 93 7.98 -9.21 -16.79
N GLY A 94 7.09 -8.67 -17.64
CA GLY A 94 6.12 -9.43 -18.46
C GLY A 94 4.82 -9.77 -17.72
N TYR A 95 4.41 -8.92 -16.77
CA TYR A 95 3.08 -8.94 -16.16
C TYR A 95 2.10 -8.12 -16.98
#